data_334cecf1e583b2a4b1869e29d2605a50
#
_entry.id   334cecf1e583b2a4b1869e29d2605a50
#
_cell.length_a   1.000
_cell.length_b   1.000
_cell.length_c   1.000
_cell.angle_alpha   90.00
_cell.angle_beta   90.00
_cell.angle_gamma   90.00
#
_symmetry.space_group_name_H-M   'P 1'
#
loop_
_entity.id
_entity.type
_entity.pdbx_description
1 polymer ?
#
loop_
_entity_poly.entity_id
_entity_poly.type
_entity_poly.pdbx_seq_one_letter_code
_entity_poly.pdbx_strand_id
1 'polypeptide(L)'
;MAESELARLEQAEQAVEVKNRAAQISQPPPPMSRIEEHASWPMLSQLRLAMTASVVLKGFKVRDLLKLRPGQVVESVWPETEDVPLIIGQVQVAWSEFEVVEQRLVVRLTRLA
;
A
#
# COMPACT_ATOMS: atom_id res chain seq x y z
N MET A 1 13.78 -48.20 25.85
CA MET A 1 14.33 -48.21 24.48
C MET A 1 13.28 -47.91 23.42
N ALA A 2 12.08 -48.47 23.49
CA ALA A 2 11.01 -48.17 22.52
C ALA A 2 10.52 -46.71 22.54
N GLU A 3 10.51 -46.04 23.67
CA GLU A 3 10.10 -44.65 23.83
C GLU A 3 11.03 -43.65 23.12
N SER A 4 12.34 -43.91 23.05
CA SER A 4 13.29 -43.01 22.39
C SER A 4 13.22 -43.09 20.88
N GLU A 5 12.87 -44.25 20.31
CA GLU A 5 12.67 -44.40 18.87
C GLU A 5 11.37 -43.74 18.40
N LEU A 6 10.30 -43.85 19.18
CA LEU A 6 9.03 -43.17 18.92
C LEU A 6 9.21 -41.65 18.94
N ALA A 7 9.93 -41.11 19.92
CA ALA A 7 10.21 -39.68 19.99
C ALA A 7 11.00 -39.16 18.78
N ARG A 8 11.96 -39.94 18.28
CA ARG A 8 12.72 -39.61 17.07
C ARG A 8 11.86 -39.61 15.81
N LEU A 9 10.96 -40.57 15.69
CA LEU A 9 10.03 -40.64 14.56
C LEU A 9 9.06 -39.49 14.56
N GLU A 10 8.50 -39.11 15.71
CA GLU A 10 7.61 -37.97 15.86
C GLU A 10 8.33 -36.65 15.51
N GLN A 11 9.56 -36.48 15.96
CA GLN A 11 10.36 -35.30 15.61
C GLN A 11 10.68 -35.23 14.11
N ALA A 12 10.97 -36.35 13.47
CA ALA A 12 11.22 -36.42 12.04
C ALA A 12 9.97 -36.09 11.24
N GLU A 13 8.79 -36.57 11.62
CA GLU A 13 7.52 -36.27 10.99
C GLU A 13 7.17 -34.80 11.14
N GLN A 14 7.36 -34.21 12.32
CA GLN A 14 7.13 -32.77 12.53
C GLN A 14 8.08 -31.91 11.71
N ALA A 15 9.34 -32.29 11.57
CA ALA A 15 10.31 -31.56 10.76
C ALA A 15 9.92 -31.57 9.27
N VAL A 16 9.46 -32.72 8.75
CA VAL A 16 8.98 -32.83 7.37
C VAL A 16 7.74 -31.97 7.15
N GLU A 17 6.81 -31.98 8.08
CA GLU A 17 5.59 -31.16 7.99
C GLU A 17 5.89 -29.66 7.99
N VAL A 18 6.81 -29.20 8.83
CA VAL A 18 7.27 -27.80 8.85
C VAL A 18 7.94 -27.41 7.53
N LYS A 19 8.78 -28.27 6.97
CA LYS A 19 9.40 -28.03 5.65
C LYS A 19 8.36 -27.94 4.55
N ASN A 20 7.34 -28.78 4.55
CA ASN A 20 6.28 -28.75 3.56
C ASN A 20 5.44 -27.47 3.67
N ARG A 21 5.16 -27.01 4.87
CA ARG A 21 4.48 -25.72 5.08
C ARG A 21 5.32 -24.54 4.60
N ALA A 22 6.60 -24.52 4.90
CA ALA A 22 7.52 -23.48 4.44
C ALA A 22 7.64 -23.48 2.91
N ALA A 23 7.68 -24.65 2.28
CA ALA A 23 7.70 -24.78 0.82
C ALA A 23 6.40 -24.25 0.19
N GLN A 24 5.24 -24.51 0.79
CA GLN A 24 3.97 -23.98 0.32
C GLN A 24 3.87 -22.47 0.45
N ILE A 25 4.39 -21.89 1.55
CA ILE A 25 4.42 -20.44 1.76
C ILE A 25 5.39 -19.75 0.79
N SER A 26 6.50 -20.38 0.46
CA SER A 26 7.51 -19.83 -0.43
C SER A 26 7.18 -19.98 -1.92
N GLN A 27 6.22 -20.83 -2.28
CA GLN A 27 5.76 -20.93 -3.67
C GLN A 27 4.94 -19.71 -4.05
N PRO A 28 5.25 -19.05 -5.18
CA PRO A 28 4.41 -17.98 -5.65
C PRO A 28 3.01 -18.52 -5.95
N PRO A 29 1.95 -17.74 -5.66
CA PRO A 29 0.60 -18.15 -6.02
C PRO A 29 0.49 -18.33 -7.54
N PRO A 30 -0.40 -19.22 -8.03
CA PRO A 30 -0.59 -19.39 -9.46
C PRO A 30 -0.97 -18.05 -10.09
N PRO A 31 -0.47 -17.76 -11.31
CA PRO A 31 -0.79 -16.51 -11.98
C PRO A 31 -2.29 -16.34 -12.14
N MET A 32 -2.77 -15.17 -11.73
CA MET A 32 -4.18 -14.81 -11.81
C MET A 32 -4.30 -13.68 -12.83
N SER A 33 -5.09 -13.86 -13.87
CA SER A 33 -5.25 -12.84 -14.90
C SER A 33 -6.04 -11.62 -14.40
N ARG A 34 -6.99 -11.85 -13.48
CA ARG A 34 -7.84 -10.81 -12.92
C ARG A 34 -8.12 -11.09 -11.45
N ILE A 35 -8.02 -10.05 -10.64
CA ILE A 35 -8.29 -10.16 -9.19
C ILE A 35 -9.74 -10.57 -8.91
N GLU A 36 -10.67 -10.24 -9.80
CA GLU A 36 -12.08 -10.60 -9.68
C GLU A 36 -12.31 -12.11 -9.70
N GLU A 37 -11.34 -12.88 -10.19
CA GLU A 37 -11.38 -14.34 -10.21
C GLU A 37 -11.01 -14.98 -8.87
N HIS A 38 -10.49 -14.19 -7.93
CA HIS A 38 -10.11 -14.68 -6.61
C HIS A 38 -11.34 -15.13 -5.82
N ALA A 39 -11.22 -16.27 -5.13
CA ALA A 39 -12.32 -16.85 -4.35
C ALA A 39 -12.88 -15.88 -3.29
N SER A 40 -12.04 -15.01 -2.74
CA SER A 40 -12.42 -14.02 -1.72
C SER A 40 -12.81 -12.66 -2.30
N TRP A 41 -13.00 -12.57 -3.61
CA TRP A 41 -13.32 -11.30 -4.27
C TRP A 41 -14.53 -10.57 -3.68
N PRO A 42 -15.65 -11.24 -3.33
CA PRO A 42 -16.78 -10.54 -2.72
C PRO A 42 -16.40 -9.78 -1.44
N MET A 43 -15.48 -10.31 -0.65
CA MET A 43 -14.96 -9.65 0.55
C MET A 43 -13.91 -8.59 0.19
N LEU A 44 -12.96 -8.93 -0.68
CA LEU A 44 -11.87 -8.03 -1.08
C LEU A 44 -12.39 -6.76 -1.75
N SER A 45 -13.44 -6.87 -2.57
CA SER A 45 -14.06 -5.73 -3.26
C SER A 45 -14.66 -4.68 -2.32
N GLN A 46 -14.94 -5.04 -1.08
CA GLN A 46 -15.53 -4.15 -0.08
C GLN A 46 -14.47 -3.45 0.79
N LEU A 47 -13.19 -3.79 0.64
CA LEU A 47 -12.13 -3.16 1.41
C LEU A 47 -11.97 -1.70 0.99
N ARG A 48 -11.88 -0.83 2.00
CA ARG A 48 -11.64 0.59 1.77
C ARG A 48 -10.15 0.86 1.74
N LEU A 49 -9.71 1.60 0.73
CA LEU A 49 -8.31 1.99 0.58
C LEU A 49 -8.18 3.50 0.75
N ALA A 50 -7.18 3.93 1.52
CA ALA A 50 -6.85 5.34 1.62
C ALA A 50 -5.99 5.74 0.41
N MET A 51 -6.51 6.66 -0.39
CA MET A 51 -5.81 7.20 -1.55
C MET A 51 -5.35 8.62 -1.20
N THR A 52 -4.09 8.91 -1.43
CA THR A 52 -3.46 10.18 -1.06
C THR A 52 -2.92 10.90 -2.30
N ALA A 53 -3.23 12.18 -2.41
CA ALA A 53 -2.59 13.09 -3.35
C ALA A 53 -1.87 14.15 -2.52
N SER A 54 -0.57 14.33 -2.75
CA SER A 54 0.22 15.26 -1.95
C SER A 54 1.22 16.03 -2.80
N VAL A 55 1.52 17.23 -2.37
CA VAL A 55 2.57 18.07 -2.96
C VAL A 55 3.65 18.35 -1.92
N VAL A 56 4.89 18.45 -2.38
CA VAL A 56 6.01 18.73 -1.51
C VAL A 56 6.09 20.24 -1.24
N LEU A 57 6.21 20.62 0.01
CA LEU A 57 6.40 22.01 0.42
C LEU A 57 7.87 22.38 0.40
N LYS A 58 8.12 23.64 0.08
CA LYS A 58 9.46 24.16 -0.10
C LYS A 58 10.18 24.38 1.25
N GLY A 59 11.33 23.73 1.40
CA GLY A 59 12.32 24.08 2.42
C GLY A 59 11.82 24.25 3.85
N PHE A 60 10.82 23.48 4.28
CA PHE A 60 10.24 23.60 5.61
C PHE A 60 11.16 23.02 6.67
N LYS A 61 11.51 23.81 7.68
CA LYS A 61 12.44 23.43 8.75
C LYS A 61 11.72 23.26 10.09
N VAL A 62 12.35 22.58 11.02
CA VAL A 62 11.79 22.39 12.38
C VAL A 62 11.46 23.73 13.04
N ARG A 63 12.31 24.75 12.88
CA ARG A 63 12.03 26.09 13.41
C ARG A 63 10.76 26.70 12.83
N ASP A 64 10.45 26.40 11.57
CA ASP A 64 9.23 26.89 10.90
C ASP A 64 8.00 26.21 11.47
N LEU A 65 8.11 24.94 11.84
CA LEU A 65 7.05 24.18 12.49
C LEU A 65 6.62 24.86 13.81
N LEU A 66 7.58 25.34 14.60
CA LEU A 66 7.31 26.01 15.88
C LEU A 66 6.68 27.39 15.71
N LYS A 67 6.74 27.96 14.51
CA LYS A 67 6.21 29.29 14.19
C LYS A 67 4.96 29.26 13.33
N LEU A 68 4.36 28.10 13.17
CA LEU A 68 3.11 27.96 12.41
C LEU A 68 1.99 28.80 13.03
N ARG A 69 1.25 29.48 12.19
CA ARG A 69 0.10 30.30 12.59
C ARG A 69 -0.99 30.28 11.53
N PRO A 70 -2.24 30.45 11.91
CA PRO A 70 -3.36 30.55 10.95
C PRO A 70 -3.13 31.70 9.94
N GLY A 71 -3.51 31.46 8.71
CA GLY A 71 -3.35 32.43 7.63
C GLY A 71 -1.99 32.46 6.96
N GLN A 72 -1.03 31.69 7.47
CA GLN A 72 0.28 31.57 6.87
C GLN A 72 0.20 30.84 5.52
N VAL A 73 0.91 31.35 4.51
CA VAL A 73 1.01 30.71 3.20
C VAL A 73 2.34 29.96 3.13
N VAL A 74 2.27 28.69 2.77
CA VAL A 74 3.45 27.86 2.56
C VAL A 74 3.53 27.50 1.09
N GLU A 75 4.68 27.76 0.46
CA GLU A 75 4.87 27.49 -0.95
C GLU A 75 5.17 26.01 -1.23
N SER A 76 4.61 25.52 -2.32
CA SER A 76 4.91 24.18 -2.85
C SER A 76 6.05 24.29 -3.87
N VAL A 77 6.87 23.24 -3.96
CA VAL A 77 7.86 23.12 -5.05
C VAL A 77 7.24 22.53 -6.31
N TRP A 78 5.96 22.16 -6.25
CA TRP A 78 5.27 21.49 -7.35
C TRP A 78 4.76 22.51 -8.36
N PRO A 79 5.16 22.43 -9.64
CA PRO A 79 4.63 23.32 -10.67
C PRO A 79 3.13 23.09 -10.90
N GLU A 80 2.38 24.16 -11.11
CA GLU A 80 0.93 24.10 -11.40
C GLU A 80 0.63 23.25 -12.65
N THR A 81 1.55 23.23 -13.60
CA THR A 81 1.39 22.53 -14.87
C THR A 81 1.68 21.02 -14.81
N GLU A 82 2.19 20.52 -13.70
CA GLU A 82 2.52 19.11 -13.54
C GLU A 82 1.42 18.37 -12.80
N ASP A 83 1.17 17.13 -13.24
CA ASP A 83 0.23 16.24 -12.58
C ASP A 83 0.78 15.80 -11.22
N VAL A 84 -0.13 15.55 -10.29
CA VAL A 84 0.18 15.13 -8.92
C VAL A 84 0.01 13.62 -8.81
N PRO A 85 0.98 12.90 -8.22
CA PRO A 85 0.83 11.45 -8.06
C PRO A 85 -0.26 11.10 -7.05
N LEU A 86 -1.07 10.08 -7.37
CA LEU A 86 -2.00 9.44 -6.45
C LEU A 86 -1.38 8.16 -5.93
N ILE A 87 -1.37 8.01 -4.63
CA ILE A 87 -0.67 6.93 -3.94
C ILE A 87 -1.63 6.18 -3.01
N ILE A 88 -1.58 4.86 -3.06
CA ILE A 88 -2.23 3.97 -2.09
C ILE A 88 -1.13 3.23 -1.34
N GLY A 89 -1.02 3.47 -0.02
CA GLY A 89 0.12 2.96 0.74
C GLY A 89 1.43 3.54 0.24
N GLN A 90 2.30 2.69 -0.31
CA GLN A 90 3.58 3.11 -0.91
C GLN A 90 3.61 2.93 -2.44
N VAL A 91 2.46 2.69 -3.03
CA VAL A 91 2.35 2.41 -4.47
C VAL A 91 1.65 3.56 -5.17
N GLN A 92 2.31 4.12 -6.18
CA GLN A 92 1.68 5.09 -7.06
C GLN A 92 0.76 4.37 -8.04
N VAL A 93 -0.52 4.74 -8.08
CA VAL A 93 -1.52 4.09 -8.92
C VAL A 93 -1.95 4.94 -10.10
N ALA A 94 -1.82 6.26 -10.00
CA ALA A 94 -2.28 7.17 -11.05
C ALA A 94 -1.58 8.53 -10.94
N TRP A 95 -1.83 9.36 -11.93
CA TRP A 95 -1.54 10.79 -11.94
C TRP A 95 -2.85 11.55 -11.90
N SER A 96 -2.81 12.75 -11.34
CA SER A 96 -4.03 13.54 -11.13
C SER A 96 -3.77 15.02 -11.17
N GLU A 97 -4.85 15.78 -11.20
CA GLU A 97 -4.84 17.23 -11.02
C GLU A 97 -5.90 17.64 -9.99
N PHE A 98 -5.63 18.71 -9.26
CA PHE A 98 -6.60 19.27 -8.34
C PHE A 98 -7.56 20.20 -9.08
N GLU A 99 -8.84 20.11 -8.75
CA GLU A 99 -9.88 20.98 -9.23
C GLU A 99 -10.78 21.44 -8.09
N VAL A 100 -11.48 22.55 -8.29
CA VAL A 100 -12.53 23.00 -7.38
C VAL A 100 -13.86 22.88 -8.10
N VAL A 101 -14.75 22.05 -7.57
CA VAL A 101 -16.10 21.84 -8.09
C VAL A 101 -17.08 22.04 -6.95
N GLU A 102 -18.03 22.96 -7.15
CA GLU A 102 -19.07 23.28 -6.15
C GLU A 102 -18.50 23.52 -4.75
N GLN A 103 -17.44 24.31 -4.64
CA GLN A 103 -16.74 24.67 -3.41
C GLN A 103 -16.02 23.48 -2.72
N ARG A 104 -15.87 22.38 -3.41
CA ARG A 104 -15.11 21.22 -2.93
C ARG A 104 -13.83 21.05 -3.73
N LEU A 105 -12.77 20.71 -3.04
CA LEU A 105 -11.55 20.28 -3.70
C LEU A 105 -11.75 18.85 -4.18
N VAL A 106 -11.62 18.65 -5.48
CA VAL A 106 -11.72 17.32 -6.10
C VAL A 106 -10.42 16.98 -6.81
N VAL A 107 -10.21 15.71 -7.04
CA VAL A 107 -9.03 15.20 -7.75
C VAL A 107 -9.50 14.50 -9.01
N ARG A 108 -8.99 14.95 -10.15
CA ARG A 108 -9.28 14.34 -11.45
C ARG A 108 -8.11 13.46 -11.86
N LEU A 109 -8.35 12.21 -12.19
CA LEU A 109 -7.32 11.35 -12.74
C LEU A 109 -6.98 11.77 -14.16
N THR A 110 -5.69 11.91 -14.45
CA THR A 110 -5.21 12.30 -15.78
C THR A 110 -4.63 11.12 -16.55
N ARG A 111 -4.01 10.17 -15.86
CA ARG A 111 -3.48 8.93 -16.45
C ARG A 111 -3.22 7.90 -15.36
N LEU A 112 -3.14 6.64 -15.77
CA LEU A 112 -2.73 5.55 -14.87
C LEU A 112 -1.19 5.48 -14.82
N ALA A 113 -0.70 5.04 -13.68
CA ALA A 113 0.74 4.87 -13.49
C ALA A 113 1.27 3.63 -14.22
#